data_bc976ef236ea565dcbcffa6783c8d426
#
_entry.id   bc976ef236ea565dcbcffa6783c8d426
#
_cell.length_a   1.000
_cell.length_b   1.000
_cell.length_c   1.000
_cell.angle_alpha   90.00
_cell.angle_beta   90.00
_cell.angle_gamma   90.00
#
_symmetry.space_group_name_H-M   'P 1'
#
loop_
_entity.id
_entity.type
_entity.pdbx_description
1 polymer ?
#
loop_
_entity_poly.entity_id
_entity_poly.type
_entity_poly.pdbx_seq_one_letter_code
_entity_poly.pdbx_strand_id
1 'polypeptide(L)' 'MKRAIIIGATSGIGQEVAKNLLREGWQIGIAGRRQLALEDFQRIAPEQIKIQSLDVT' A
#
# COMPACT_ATOMS: atom_id res chain seq x y z
N MET A 1 8.13 -1.80 15.79
CA MET A 1 7.89 -1.43 14.39
C MET A 1 6.43 -1.66 14.06
N LYS A 2 5.75 -0.62 13.61
CA LYS A 2 4.31 -0.71 13.33
C LYS A 2 4.07 -1.11 11.90
N ARG A 3 3.12 -2.01 11.71
CA ARG A 3 2.77 -2.53 10.38
C ARG A 3 1.27 -2.46 10.17
N ALA A 4 0.87 -2.20 8.94
CA ALA A 4 -0.54 -2.18 8.56
C ALA A 4 -0.69 -2.79 7.17
N ILE A 5 -1.83 -3.43 6.95
CA ILE A 5 -2.17 -3.95 5.62
C ILE A 5 -3.40 -3.19 5.14
N ILE A 6 -3.30 -2.61 3.95
CA ILE A 6 -4.38 -1.82 3.39
C ILE A 6 -4.84 -2.48 2.10
N ILE A 7 -6.10 -2.90 2.08
CA ILE A 7 -6.72 -3.47 0.90
C ILE A 7 -7.41 -2.34 0.15
N GLY A 8 -7.13 -2.22 -1.14
CA GLY A 8 -7.69 -1.14 -1.93
C GLY A 8 -6.94 0.18 -1.76
N ALA A 9 -5.64 0.12 -1.50
CA ALA A 9 -4.82 1.32 -1.30
C ALA A 9 -4.76 2.20 -2.55
N THR A 10 -5.19 1.69 -3.70
CA THR A 10 -5.22 2.47 -4.93
C THR A 10 -6.46 3.36 -5.05
N SER A 11 -7.45 3.19 -4.16
CA SER A 11 -8.60 4.09 -4.11
C SER A 11 -8.24 5.34 -3.32
N GLY A 12 -9.02 6.42 -3.49
CA GLY A 12 -8.72 7.69 -2.86
C GLY A 12 -8.59 7.62 -1.35
N ILE A 13 -9.55 6.96 -0.69
CA ILE A 13 -9.55 6.87 0.76
C ILE A 13 -8.39 6.01 1.27
N GLY A 14 -8.17 4.88 0.62
CA GLY A 14 -7.07 4.00 1.00
C GLY A 14 -5.72 4.65 0.82
N GLN A 15 -5.54 5.43 -0.24
CA GLN A 15 -4.30 6.14 -0.49
C GLN A 15 -4.01 7.15 0.62
N GLU A 16 -5.00 7.89 1.06
CA GLU A 16 -4.80 8.88 2.11
C GLU A 16 -4.41 8.25 3.42
N VAL A 17 -5.07 7.17 3.79
CA VAL A 17 -4.73 6.43 5.00
C VAL A 17 -3.30 5.92 4.91
N ALA A 18 -2.92 5.36 3.77
CA ALA A 18 -1.57 4.84 3.58
C ALA A 18 -0.52 5.95 3.69
N LYS A 19 -0.77 7.10 3.07
CA LYS A 19 0.16 8.22 3.15
C LYS A 19 0.36 8.72 4.57
N ASN A 20 -0.73 8.78 5.34
CA ASN A 20 -0.64 9.20 6.72
C ASN A 20 0.19 8.22 7.55
N LEU A 21 -0.01 6.93 7.34
CA LEU A 21 0.77 5.93 8.05
C LEU A 21 2.24 5.97 7.66
N LEU A 22 2.53 6.23 6.41
CA LEU A 22 3.92 6.38 5.95
C LEU A 22 4.62 7.53 6.65
N ARG A 23 3.92 8.64 6.85
CA ARG A 23 4.48 9.77 7.58
C ARG A 23 4.83 9.42 9.01
N GLU A 24 4.06 8.52 9.60
CA GLU A 24 4.28 8.07 10.97
C GLU A 24 5.38 7.01 11.08
N GLY A 25 5.97 6.62 9.97
CA GLY A 25 7.02 5.62 9.96
C GLY A 25 6.55 4.18 9.95
N TRP A 26 5.30 3.95 9.58
CA TRP A 26 4.75 2.59 9.52
C TRP A 26 5.25 1.85 8.29
N GLN A 27 5.34 0.54 8.42
CA GLN A 27 5.49 -0.33 7.25
C GLN A 27 4.11 -0.75 6.79
N ILE A 28 3.87 -0.64 5.48
CA ILE A 28 2.55 -0.87 4.92
C ILE A 28 2.62 -1.98 3.88
N GLY A 29 1.70 -2.94 4.00
CA GLY A 29 1.44 -3.89 2.94
C GLY A 29 0.21 -3.43 2.18
N ILE A 30 0.31 -3.30 0.86
CA ILE A 30 -0.84 -2.95 0.04
C ILE A 30 -1.26 -4.13 -0.80
N ALA A 31 -2.55 -4.33 -0.92
CA ALA A 31 -3.11 -5.44 -1.67
C ALA A 31 -4.19 -4.96 -2.60
N GLY A 32 -4.27 -5.55 -3.78
CA GLY A 32 -5.27 -5.17 -4.76
C GLY A 32 -5.09 -5.96 -6.03
N ARG A 33 -5.99 -5.74 -6.98
CA ARG A 33 -5.96 -6.45 -8.26
C ARG A 33 -5.12 -5.74 -9.32
N ARG A 34 -4.92 -4.43 -9.18
CA ARG A 34 -4.22 -3.65 -10.20
C ARG A 34 -2.74 -3.58 -9.88
N GLN A 35 -2.01 -4.50 -10.45
CA GLN A 35 -0.57 -4.61 -10.19
C GLN A 35 0.17 -3.31 -10.50
N LEU A 36 -0.13 -2.69 -11.64
CA LEU A 36 0.56 -1.46 -12.04
C LEU A 36 0.31 -0.31 -11.06
N ALA A 37 -0.94 -0.19 -10.59
CA ALA A 37 -1.27 0.85 -9.63
C ALA A 37 -0.58 0.61 -8.29
N LEU A 38 -0.45 -0.64 -7.88
CA LEU A 38 0.26 -0.99 -6.66
C LEU A 38 1.74 -0.65 -6.78
N GLU A 39 2.34 -0.95 -7.92
CA GLU A 39 3.74 -0.64 -8.16
C GLU A 39 3.99 0.87 -8.18
N ASP A 40 3.09 1.63 -8.78
CA ASP A 40 3.19 3.08 -8.77
C ASP A 40 3.13 3.64 -7.36
N PHE A 41 2.26 3.08 -6.54
CA PHE A 41 2.15 3.50 -5.16
C PHE A 41 3.42 3.16 -4.37
N GLN A 42 4.00 2.00 -4.64
CA GLN A 42 5.21 1.57 -3.95
C GLN A 42 6.38 2.53 -4.19
N ARG A 43 6.41 3.20 -5.34
CA ARG A 43 7.48 4.13 -5.66
C ARG A 43 7.56 5.31 -4.69
N ILE A 44 6.48 5.61 -4.01
CA ILE A 44 6.46 6.71 -3.04
C ILE A 44 7.39 6.40 -1.86
N ALA A 45 7.36 5.16 -1.39
CA ALA A 45 8.21 4.75 -0.28
C ALA A 45 8.56 3.27 -0.43
N PRO A 46 9.47 2.93 -1.34
CA PRO A 46 9.76 1.52 -1.64
C PRO A 46 10.29 0.72 -0.46
N GLU A 47 10.88 1.39 0.52
CA GLU A 47 11.38 0.71 1.72
C GLU A 47 10.30 0.41 2.73
N GLN A 48 9.20 1.14 2.70
CA GLN A 48 8.12 0.99 3.67
C GLN A 48 6.91 0.26 3.10
N ILE A 49 6.77 0.19 1.79
CA ILE A 49 5.60 -0.40 1.14
C ILE A 49 5.95 -1.73 0.52
N LYS A 50 5.18 -2.76 0.88
CA LYS A 50 5.27 -4.07 0.25
C LYS A 50 3.97 -4.35 -0.49
N ILE A 51 4.10 -4.88 -1.69
CA ILE A 51 2.95 -5.23 -2.51
C ILE A 51 2.57 -6.68 -2.27
N GLN A 52 1.29 -6.91 -2.03
CA GLN A 52 0.74 -8.25 -1.89
C GLN A 52 -0.25 -8.44 -3.04
N SER A 53 0.08 -9.32 -3.95
CA SER A 53 -0.81 -9.61 -5.07
C SER A 53 -1.92 -10.55 -4.62
N LEU A 54 -3.16 -10.08 -4.68
CA LEU A 54 -4.32 -10.92 -4.39
C LEU A 54 -4.86 -11.46 -5.72
N ASP A 55 -4.48 -12.66 -6.02
CA ASP A 55 -4.99 -13.32 -7.21
C ASP A 55 -6.17 -14.19 -6.82
N VAL A 56 -7.35 -13.63 -6.90
CA VAL A 56 -8.58 -14.33 -6.58
C VAL A 56 -9.22 -14.78 -7.90
N THR A 57 -8.83 -15.90 -8.36
CA THR A 57 -9.46 -16.52 -9.53
C THR A 57 -10.56 -17.48 -9.09
#